data_058abb416c8991af3f6653f62477f6ae
#
_entry.id   058abb416c8991af3f6653f62477f6ae
#
_cell.length_a   1.000
_cell.length_b   1.000
_cell.length_c   1.000
_cell.angle_alpha   90.00
_cell.angle_beta   90.00
_cell.angle_gamma   90.00
#
_symmetry.space_group_name_H-M   'P 1'
#
loop_
_entity.id
_entity.type
_entity.pdbx_description
1 polymer ?
#
loop_
_entity_poly.entity_id
_entity_poly.type
_entity_poly.pdbx_seq_one_letter_code
_entity_poly.pdbx_strand_id
1 'polypeptide(L)'
;MNDSQRPLDLEAPILFLVYNRPNTTLRVFEAIRNVKPKKLYVAADGPREDKEGEAEKCLQVRDIATAVEWDCKLTTFFRDRNVGCGFAVSEAITWFFDQETEGIILED
;
A
#
# COMPACT_ATOMS: atom_id res chain seq x y z
N MET A 1 11.28 29.58 -10.49
CA MET A 1 10.28 28.64 -10.21
C MET A 1 10.21 28.39 -8.73
N ASN A 2 9.18 28.04 -8.33
CA ASN A 2 9.07 27.94 -6.92
C ASN A 2 8.39 26.65 -6.55
N ASP A 3 8.54 26.30 -5.33
CA ASP A 3 8.02 25.04 -4.84
C ASP A 3 6.53 24.98 -4.85
N SER A 4 5.88 26.12 -4.93
CA SER A 4 4.44 26.11 -4.98
C SER A 4 3.92 25.48 -6.27
N GLN A 5 4.80 25.28 -7.24
CA GLN A 5 4.45 24.60 -8.45
C GLN A 5 4.33 23.09 -8.25
N ARG A 6 4.79 22.61 -7.14
CA ARG A 6 4.77 21.18 -6.85
C ARG A 6 3.54 20.88 -6.02
N PRO A 7 2.45 20.49 -6.68
CA PRO A 7 1.20 20.25 -5.95
C PRO A 7 1.30 19.08 -4.99
N LEU A 8 2.20 18.13 -5.28
CA LEU A 8 2.37 17.00 -4.41
C LEU A 8 3.71 17.10 -3.73
N ASP A 9 3.71 16.82 -2.45
CA ASP A 9 4.94 16.72 -1.71
C ASP A 9 5.52 15.34 -1.99
N LEU A 10 6.50 15.29 -2.88
CA LEU A 10 7.11 14.03 -3.27
C LEU A 10 7.91 13.39 -2.17
N GLU A 11 8.12 14.14 -1.07
CA GLU A 11 8.79 13.59 0.09
C GLU A 11 7.83 12.89 1.04
N ALA A 12 6.53 13.10 0.87
CA ALA A 12 5.54 12.51 1.75
C ALA A 12 5.51 11.00 1.55
N PRO A 13 5.60 10.22 2.62
CA PRO A 13 5.47 8.78 2.49
C PRO A 13 4.04 8.38 2.14
N ILE A 14 3.91 7.25 1.48
CA ILE A 14 2.60 6.73 1.08
C ILE A 14 2.37 5.41 1.79
N LEU A 15 1.18 5.25 2.37
CA LEU A 15 0.70 3.97 2.86
C LEU A 15 -0.34 3.47 1.87
N PHE A 16 -0.07 2.31 1.27
CA PHE A 16 -0.94 1.70 0.29
C PHE A 16 -1.60 0.48 0.94
N LEU A 17 -2.92 0.56 1.13
CA LEU A 17 -3.70 -0.51 1.75
C LEU A 17 -4.29 -1.38 0.64
N VAL A 18 -3.95 -2.65 0.63
CA VAL A 18 -4.37 -3.57 -0.43
C VAL A 18 -4.96 -4.84 0.18
N TYR A 19 -5.61 -5.65 -0.65
CA TYR A 19 -6.17 -6.90 -0.19
C TYR A 19 -6.26 -7.95 -1.31
N ASN A 20 -7.35 -7.97 -2.08
CA ASN A 20 -7.62 -9.06 -3.01
C ASN A 20 -8.12 -8.62 -4.38
N ARG A 21 -7.82 -7.40 -4.80
CA ARG A 21 -8.30 -6.85 -6.06
C ARG A 21 -7.12 -6.51 -6.99
N PRO A 22 -6.61 -7.49 -7.74
CA PRO A 22 -5.42 -7.21 -8.56
C PRO A 22 -5.59 -6.08 -9.57
N ASN A 23 -6.74 -6.01 -10.23
CA ASN A 23 -6.93 -4.98 -11.26
C ASN A 23 -6.96 -3.58 -10.67
N THR A 24 -7.66 -3.41 -9.54
CA THR A 24 -7.71 -2.11 -8.87
C THR A 24 -6.36 -1.76 -8.30
N THR A 25 -5.68 -2.74 -7.70
CA THR A 25 -4.34 -2.54 -7.15
C THR A 25 -3.39 -2.04 -8.23
N LEU A 26 -3.47 -2.65 -9.42
CA LEU A 26 -2.58 -2.24 -10.50
C LEU A 26 -2.82 -0.78 -10.89
N ARG A 27 -4.07 -0.36 -10.98
CA ARG A 27 -4.38 1.02 -11.34
C ARG A 27 -3.84 2.01 -10.32
N VAL A 28 -4.03 1.71 -9.04
CA VAL A 28 -3.53 2.60 -7.99
C VAL A 28 -2.02 2.60 -7.99
N PHE A 29 -1.41 1.43 -8.17
CA PHE A 29 0.04 1.34 -8.19
C PHE A 29 0.65 2.13 -9.35
N GLU A 30 -0.04 2.18 -10.51
CA GLU A 30 0.42 2.99 -11.63
C GLU A 30 0.48 4.46 -11.24
N ALA A 31 -0.51 4.93 -10.48
CA ALA A 31 -0.50 6.30 -10.01
C ALA A 31 0.65 6.54 -9.03
N ILE A 32 0.91 5.57 -8.17
CA ILE A 32 2.03 5.67 -7.22
C ILE A 32 3.35 5.72 -7.99
N ARG A 33 3.48 4.87 -9.02
CA ARG A 33 4.69 4.86 -9.83
C ARG A 33 4.96 6.22 -10.47
N ASN A 34 3.90 6.91 -10.91
CA ASN A 34 4.07 8.20 -11.53
C ASN A 34 4.58 9.26 -10.54
N VAL A 35 4.24 9.12 -9.27
CA VAL A 35 4.70 10.05 -8.24
C VAL A 35 6.10 9.70 -7.76
N LYS A 36 6.46 8.42 -7.79
CA LYS A 36 7.75 7.92 -7.34
C LYS A 36 8.09 8.37 -5.91
N PRO A 37 7.25 7.99 -4.94
CA PRO A 37 7.54 8.38 -3.55
C PRO A 37 8.84 7.75 -3.09
N LYS A 38 9.54 8.44 -2.21
CA LYS A 38 10.79 7.92 -1.66
C LYS A 38 10.56 6.87 -0.59
N LYS A 39 9.37 6.84 -0.01
CA LYS A 39 9.00 5.84 0.98
C LYS A 39 7.62 5.31 0.65
N LEU A 40 7.51 4.01 0.54
CA LEU A 40 6.23 3.35 0.27
C LEU A 40 6.04 2.25 1.30
N TYR A 41 4.91 2.32 1.99
CA TYR A 41 4.48 1.32 2.95
C TYR A 41 3.30 0.58 2.33
N VAL A 42 3.33 -0.73 2.36
CA VAL A 42 2.25 -1.54 1.81
C VAL A 42 1.75 -2.47 2.89
N ALA A 43 0.47 -2.41 3.17
CA ALA A 43 -0.14 -3.27 4.18
C ALA A 43 -1.28 -4.07 3.57
N ALA A 44 -1.40 -5.32 3.95
CA ALA A 44 -2.45 -6.20 3.43
C ALA A 44 -2.92 -7.17 4.49
N ASP A 45 -4.24 -7.32 4.60
CA ASP A 45 -4.82 -8.36 5.43
C ASP A 45 -4.56 -9.72 4.78
N GLY A 46 -4.64 -10.77 5.55
CA GLY A 46 -4.49 -12.12 5.04
C GLY A 46 -5.74 -12.61 4.34
N PRO A 47 -5.60 -13.65 3.50
CA PRO A 47 -6.76 -14.22 2.83
C PRO A 47 -7.65 -14.97 3.79
N ARG A 48 -8.95 -14.96 3.51
CA ARG A 48 -9.91 -15.74 4.28
C ARG A 48 -9.78 -17.21 3.85
N GLU A 49 -9.81 -18.09 4.82
CA GLU A 49 -9.58 -19.51 4.54
C GLU A 49 -10.74 -20.15 3.78
N ASP A 50 -11.94 -19.62 4.00
CA ASP A 50 -13.15 -20.19 3.41
C ASP A 50 -13.50 -19.63 2.05
N LYS A 51 -12.60 -18.84 1.46
CA LYS A 51 -12.84 -18.23 0.14
C LYS A 51 -11.88 -18.81 -0.86
N GLU A 52 -12.39 -19.67 -1.72
CA GLU A 52 -11.59 -20.32 -2.74
C GLU A 52 -11.01 -19.29 -3.69
N GLY A 53 -9.72 -19.40 -3.98
CA GLY A 53 -9.05 -18.50 -4.92
C GLY A 53 -8.59 -17.20 -4.31
N GLU A 54 -8.99 -16.88 -3.08
CA GLU A 54 -8.63 -15.59 -2.50
C GLU A 54 -7.12 -15.52 -2.18
N ALA A 55 -6.54 -16.62 -1.74
CA ALA A 55 -5.12 -16.63 -1.42
C ALA A 55 -4.27 -16.27 -2.65
N GLU A 56 -4.65 -16.78 -3.81
CA GLU A 56 -3.93 -16.47 -5.04
C GLU A 56 -4.07 -15.01 -5.42
N LYS A 57 -5.28 -14.45 -5.26
CA LYS A 57 -5.49 -13.05 -5.55
C LYS A 57 -4.68 -12.16 -4.61
N CYS A 58 -4.61 -12.54 -3.34
CA CYS A 58 -3.81 -11.79 -2.38
C CYS A 58 -2.35 -11.79 -2.75
N LEU A 59 -1.84 -12.93 -3.23
CA LEU A 59 -0.44 -13.01 -3.67
C LEU A 59 -0.20 -12.12 -4.88
N GLN A 60 -1.11 -12.13 -5.84
CA GLN A 60 -1.00 -11.27 -7.01
C GLN A 60 -0.98 -9.80 -6.61
N VAL A 61 -1.87 -9.42 -5.69
CA VAL A 61 -1.95 -8.05 -5.21
C VAL A 61 -0.64 -7.63 -4.55
N ARG A 62 -0.08 -8.50 -3.73
CA ARG A 62 1.16 -8.19 -3.03
C ARG A 62 2.31 -8.02 -4.01
N ASP A 63 2.37 -8.85 -5.04
CA ASP A 63 3.40 -8.74 -6.06
C ASP A 63 3.27 -7.41 -6.81
N ILE A 64 2.04 -7.03 -7.17
CA ILE A 64 1.81 -5.78 -7.88
C ILE A 64 2.20 -4.58 -7.02
N ALA A 65 1.77 -4.59 -5.77
CA ALA A 65 1.95 -3.44 -4.87
C ALA A 65 3.40 -3.24 -4.46
N THR A 66 4.25 -4.24 -4.64
CA THR A 66 5.65 -4.13 -4.24
C THR A 66 6.61 -4.12 -5.44
N ALA A 67 6.09 -3.97 -6.65
CA ALA A 67 6.91 -3.98 -7.86
C ALA A 67 7.59 -2.62 -8.08
N VAL A 68 8.27 -2.14 -7.06
CA VAL A 68 8.94 -0.85 -7.09
C VAL A 68 10.17 -0.93 -7.99
N GLU A 69 10.29 0.03 -8.89
CA GLU A 69 11.42 0.06 -9.83
C GLU A 69 12.13 1.41 -9.82
N TRP A 70 11.84 2.24 -8.83
CA TRP A 70 12.50 3.53 -8.66
C TRP A 70 13.14 3.53 -7.27
N ASP A 71 13.97 4.53 -7.00
CA ASP A 71 14.67 4.65 -5.72
C ASP A 71 13.64 4.92 -4.62
N CYS A 72 13.38 3.92 -3.82
CA CYS A 72 12.30 3.96 -2.84
C CYS A 72 12.56 2.98 -1.71
N LYS A 73 12.33 3.42 -0.49
CA LYS A 73 12.37 2.53 0.65
C LYS A 73 10.98 1.88 0.79
N LEU A 74 10.94 0.58 0.59
CA LEU A 74 9.70 -0.19 0.64
C LEU A 74 9.62 -0.93 1.97
N THR A 75 8.50 -0.77 2.66
CA THR A 75 8.27 -1.44 3.94
C THR A 75 6.89 -2.11 3.87
N THR A 76 6.81 -3.37 4.26
CA THR A 76 5.55 -4.11 4.12
C THR A 76 5.07 -4.63 5.46
N PHE A 77 3.74 -4.78 5.55
CA PHE A 77 3.06 -5.39 6.69
C PHE A 77 2.00 -6.32 6.12
N PHE A 78 2.39 -7.56 5.89
CA PHE A 78 1.52 -8.57 5.28
C PHE A 78 1.12 -9.60 6.31
N ARG A 79 -0.18 -9.80 6.46
CA ARG A 79 -0.70 -10.78 7.41
C ARG A 79 -0.93 -12.11 6.71
N ASP A 80 -0.66 -13.18 7.45
CA ASP A 80 -0.90 -14.53 6.93
C ASP A 80 -2.36 -14.92 7.09
N ARG A 81 -3.02 -14.39 8.09
CA ARG A 81 -4.41 -14.72 8.40
C ARG A 81 -5.28 -13.50 8.31
N ASN A 82 -6.52 -13.72 7.92
CA ASN A 82 -7.49 -12.64 7.86
C ASN A 82 -7.90 -12.23 9.27
N VAL A 83 -7.80 -10.94 9.56
CA VAL A 83 -8.24 -10.40 10.84
C VAL A 83 -9.45 -9.46 10.67
N GLY A 84 -9.90 -9.26 9.44
CA GLY A 84 -11.04 -8.40 9.15
C GLY A 84 -10.60 -7.03 8.70
N CYS A 85 -11.37 -6.48 7.77
CA CYS A 85 -11.02 -5.24 7.10
C CYS A 85 -10.82 -4.07 8.08
N GLY A 86 -11.77 -3.88 8.98
CA GLY A 86 -11.70 -2.75 9.92
C GLY A 86 -10.48 -2.81 10.80
N PHE A 87 -10.22 -3.97 11.38
CA PHE A 87 -9.09 -4.15 12.26
C PHE A 87 -7.78 -4.04 11.49
N ALA A 88 -7.73 -4.67 10.31
CA ALA A 88 -6.51 -4.66 9.51
C ALA A 88 -6.13 -3.24 9.09
N VAL A 89 -7.08 -2.44 8.66
CA VAL A 89 -6.84 -1.06 8.25
C VAL A 89 -6.38 -0.22 9.44
N SER A 90 -7.07 -0.37 10.57
CA SER A 90 -6.74 0.38 11.78
C SER A 90 -5.32 0.08 12.24
N GLU A 91 -4.95 -1.19 12.25
CA GLU A 91 -3.61 -1.60 12.67
C GLU A 91 -2.55 -1.10 11.69
N ALA A 92 -2.87 -1.13 10.40
CA ALA A 92 -1.93 -0.66 9.38
C ALA A 92 -1.66 0.83 9.52
N ILE A 93 -2.70 1.61 9.80
CA ILE A 93 -2.55 3.04 9.96
C ILE A 93 -1.72 3.35 11.21
N THR A 94 -1.97 2.63 12.30
CA THR A 94 -1.18 2.79 13.52
C THR A 94 0.28 2.43 13.25
N TRP A 95 0.51 1.30 12.58
CA TRP A 95 1.86 0.86 12.22
C TRP A 95 2.59 1.91 11.39
N PHE A 96 1.89 2.52 10.43
CA PHE A 96 2.46 3.53 9.57
C PHE A 96 2.85 4.78 10.38
N PHE A 97 1.95 5.26 11.22
CA PHE A 97 2.21 6.48 11.98
C PHE A 97 3.10 6.25 13.20
N ASP A 98 3.44 5.02 13.52
CA ASP A 98 4.51 4.76 14.47
C ASP A 98 5.87 5.11 13.86
N GLN A 99 5.94 5.17 12.53
CA GLN A 99 7.19 5.39 11.83
C GLN A 99 7.28 6.72 11.12
N GLU A 100 6.13 7.32 10.80
CA GLU A 100 6.07 8.58 10.06
C GLU A 100 5.17 9.55 10.78
N THR A 101 5.49 10.85 10.67
CA THR A 101 4.66 11.87 11.31
C THR A 101 3.54 12.33 10.42
N GLU A 102 3.64 12.08 9.12
CA GLU A 102 2.61 12.46 8.16
C GLU A 102 2.71 11.54 6.95
N GLY A 103 1.71 11.54 6.14
CA GLY A 103 1.74 10.72 4.95
C GLY A 103 0.41 10.73 4.22
N ILE A 104 0.40 10.05 3.08
CA ILE A 104 -0.77 9.90 2.22
C ILE A 104 -1.23 8.46 2.32
N ILE A 105 -2.51 8.24 2.55
CA ILE A 105 -3.07 6.90 2.64
C ILE A 105 -3.91 6.65 1.40
N LEU A 106 -3.57 5.60 0.67
CA LEU A 106 -4.31 5.17 -0.51
C LEU A 106 -4.85 3.77 -0.28
N GLU A 107 -6.04 3.54 -0.80
CA GLU A 107 -6.73 2.28 -0.58
C GLU A 107 -7.31 1.82 -1.92
N ASP A 108 -7.20 0.54 -2.25
CA ASP A 108 -7.80 0.05 -3.47
C ASP A 108 -9.12 -0.67 -3.24
#